data_12a760d433dfb2a6fc4b89c815a9129c
#
_entry.id   12a760d433dfb2a6fc4b89c815a9129c
#
_cell.length_a   1.000
_cell.length_b   1.000
_cell.length_c   1.000
_cell.angle_alpha   90.00
_cell.angle_beta   90.00
_cell.angle_gamma   90.00
#
_symmetry.space_group_name_H-M   'P 1'
#
loop_
_entity.id
_entity.type
_entity.pdbx_description
1 polymer ?
#
loop_
_entity_poly.entity_id
_entity_poly.type
_entity_poly.pdbx_seq_one_letter_code
_entity_poly.pdbx_strand_id
1 'polypeptide(L)'
;MKKLLSIVLAALMAASLFTACGAKSETAAPAESQAAASDSTSTETAAPASSEASSDATSYTIGICNYVDDASLNQIVENIQTRLAAIGEEKGVTFSVEYDNCNADSNLMSQIISNFQADSADLLVAVATPVAMAMQAATEETGTPVVFAAVSDPVSVGLVDSLEAPGSNLTGTSDYLDTAAVMNLMFVQNPELQKVGLLYDLGQDSAASAIESAKAYLEGKGVEVIERTGTSVDEIALAAQALVSDGVEAVFTPTDNTVMKSELTIYETFAEAGIPHYTGADSFALNGAFLGYGVDYANLGAETANMIASILLDGADPAATAVKTFDNGTATINTEICEQLGIDFDELSETFAPYCTKVQSIVTAESFDEVQ
;
A
#
# COMPACT_ATOMS: atom_id res chain seq x y z
N MET A 1 -33.71 -27.70 40.03
CA MET A 1 -33.36 -29.06 40.52
C MET A 1 -32.07 -29.43 39.80
N LYS A 2 -30.96 -29.35 40.54
CA LYS A 2 -30.01 -30.46 40.88
C LYS A 2 -29.36 -31.06 39.62
N LYS A 3 -28.06 -31.21 39.44
CA LYS A 3 -26.81 -31.14 40.19
C LYS A 3 -25.75 -31.52 39.18
N LEU A 4 -24.63 -30.81 39.01
CA LEU A 4 -23.31 -31.13 39.59
C LEU A 4 -22.72 -32.50 39.24
N LEU A 5 -21.56 -32.54 38.65
CA LEU A 5 -20.29 -33.16 39.12
C LEU A 5 -19.31 -33.18 37.95
N SER A 6 -18.23 -32.50 37.87
CA SER A 6 -16.99 -32.41 38.67
C SER A 6 -16.12 -33.68 38.62
N ILE A 7 -14.81 -33.42 38.48
CA ILE A 7 -13.62 -34.15 38.99
C ILE A 7 -12.87 -34.93 37.89
N VAL A 8 -11.66 -34.59 37.53
CA VAL A 8 -10.32 -34.34 38.12
C VAL A 8 -9.33 -35.49 37.87
N LEU A 9 -8.11 -35.10 37.60
CA LEU A 9 -6.81 -35.73 37.94
C LEU A 9 -6.29 -36.76 36.91
N ALA A 10 -5.02 -36.90 36.62
CA ALA A 10 -3.77 -36.35 37.16
C ALA A 10 -2.62 -36.65 36.19
N ALA A 11 -1.60 -35.90 36.39
CA ALA A 11 -0.25 -36.00 35.88
C ALA A 11 0.40 -37.38 36.07
N LEU A 12 1.31 -37.73 35.16
CA LEU A 12 2.50 -38.52 35.53
C LEU A 12 3.70 -38.12 34.68
N MET A 13 4.71 -37.62 35.37
CA MET A 13 6.10 -37.47 34.92
C MET A 13 6.73 -38.86 34.76
N ALA A 14 7.61 -39.01 33.76
CA ALA A 14 8.76 -39.87 33.88
C ALA A 14 9.91 -39.34 33.04
N ALA A 15 10.90 -38.85 33.74
CA ALA A 15 12.25 -38.60 33.27
C ALA A 15 13.00 -39.93 33.15
N SER A 16 13.84 -40.07 32.13
CA SER A 16 14.95 -41.02 32.13
C SER A 16 16.16 -40.42 31.42
N LEU A 17 17.11 -40.06 32.26
CA LEU A 17 18.54 -39.90 32.01
C LEU A 17 19.19 -41.27 31.83
N PHE A 18 20.19 -41.36 30.96
CA PHE A 18 21.43 -42.14 31.09
C PHE A 18 22.31 -41.79 29.87
N THR A 19 23.38 -41.00 30.09
CA THR A 19 24.79 -41.33 30.36
C THR A 19 25.37 -42.40 29.43
N ALA A 20 26.46 -42.26 28.81
CA ALA A 20 27.74 -41.59 28.87
C ALA A 20 28.77 -42.49 28.18
N CYS A 21 29.98 -41.97 27.99
CA CYS A 21 31.27 -42.62 27.67
C CYS A 21 31.50 -42.89 26.16
N GLY A 22 32.58 -42.45 25.57
CA GLY A 22 33.87 -41.96 26.01
C GLY A 22 34.98 -42.61 25.21
N ALA A 23 36.04 -41.89 24.96
CA ALA A 23 37.41 -42.26 24.55
C ALA A 23 37.82 -41.60 23.23
N LYS A 24 38.68 -40.57 23.27
CA LYS A 24 40.13 -40.47 23.40
C LYS A 24 40.93 -41.26 22.36
N SER A 25 41.69 -40.54 21.58
CA SER A 25 43.16 -40.47 21.43
C SER A 25 43.49 -40.21 19.98
N GLU A 26 44.52 -39.58 19.51
CA GLU A 26 45.69 -38.84 19.95
C GLU A 26 46.37 -38.35 18.70
N THR A 27 46.84 -37.14 18.75
CA THR A 27 48.14 -36.58 18.34
C THR A 27 48.87 -37.11 17.09
N ALA A 28 49.20 -36.21 16.16
CA ALA A 28 50.57 -35.89 15.73
C ALA A 28 50.64 -34.84 14.64
N ALA A 29 51.35 -33.75 14.89
CA ALA A 29 52.13 -32.94 13.96
C ALA A 29 53.61 -33.30 14.20
N PRO A 30 54.61 -32.74 13.51
CA PRO A 30 54.70 -31.99 12.25
C PRO A 30 55.84 -32.54 11.33
N ALA A 31 56.02 -31.97 10.12
CA ALA A 31 57.33 -31.94 9.46
C ALA A 31 57.44 -30.80 8.49
N GLU A 32 58.37 -29.93 8.80
CA GLU A 32 59.02 -28.93 7.88
C GLU A 32 59.83 -29.62 6.77
N SER A 33 59.91 -29.01 5.62
CA SER A 33 61.17 -29.02 4.86
C SER A 33 61.20 -27.89 3.83
N GLN A 34 62.26 -27.19 3.95
CA GLN A 34 62.87 -26.04 3.29
C GLN A 34 63.08 -26.13 1.76
N ALA A 35 62.94 -24.98 1.15
CA ALA A 35 63.85 -24.25 0.24
C ALA A 35 64.32 -24.88 -1.06
N ALA A 36 64.13 -24.13 -2.14
CA ALA A 36 65.23 -23.68 -3.03
C ALA A 36 64.76 -22.50 -3.88
N ALA A 37 65.57 -21.45 -3.83
CA ALA A 37 65.54 -20.27 -4.67
C ALA A 37 66.06 -20.59 -6.06
N SER A 38 65.50 -19.96 -7.11
CA SER A 38 66.25 -19.60 -8.29
C SER A 38 65.76 -18.28 -8.88
N ASP A 39 66.64 -17.39 -8.89
CA ASP A 39 66.74 -16.07 -9.48
C ASP A 39 66.62 -16.15 -11.00
N SER A 40 65.82 -15.29 -11.62
CA SER A 40 66.05 -14.82 -12.98
C SER A 40 65.33 -13.49 -13.24
N THR A 41 66.16 -12.48 -13.25
CA THR A 41 65.95 -11.10 -13.70
C THR A 41 65.46 -11.06 -15.15
N SER A 42 64.38 -10.32 -15.43
CA SER A 42 64.18 -9.67 -16.72
C SER A 42 63.23 -8.47 -16.62
N THR A 43 63.85 -7.37 -16.71
CA THR A 43 63.54 -6.10 -17.39
C THR A 43 62.13 -5.62 -17.52
N GLU A 44 61.92 -4.56 -16.84
CA GLU A 44 60.99 -3.46 -16.88
C GLU A 44 60.53 -3.06 -18.30
N THR A 45 59.21 -3.02 -18.52
CA THR A 45 58.61 -2.09 -19.47
C THR A 45 57.34 -1.55 -18.80
N ALA A 46 57.42 -0.33 -18.33
CA ALA A 46 56.31 0.42 -17.77
C ALA A 46 55.31 0.75 -18.88
N ALA A 47 54.13 0.18 -18.81
CA ALA A 47 52.94 0.70 -19.47
C ALA A 47 52.21 1.66 -18.50
N PRO A 48 51.65 2.77 -18.98
CA PRO A 48 51.00 3.73 -18.11
C PRO A 48 49.78 3.10 -17.47
N ALA A 49 49.74 3.12 -16.15
CA ALA A 49 48.53 2.82 -15.39
C ALA A 49 47.49 3.87 -15.78
N SER A 50 46.50 3.46 -16.58
CA SER A 50 45.25 4.15 -16.63
C SER A 50 44.64 3.99 -15.23
N SER A 51 44.70 5.04 -14.44
CA SER A 51 43.84 5.15 -13.26
C SER A 51 42.42 5.19 -13.77
N GLU A 52 41.76 4.05 -13.76
CA GLU A 52 40.30 4.04 -13.68
C GLU A 52 39.97 4.74 -12.36
N ALA A 53 39.58 6.00 -12.47
CA ALA A 53 38.87 6.67 -11.40
C ALA A 53 37.57 5.87 -11.22
N SER A 54 37.54 4.93 -10.28
CA SER A 54 36.31 4.50 -9.68
C SER A 54 35.77 5.75 -8.98
N SER A 55 34.90 6.48 -9.65
CA SER A 55 33.99 7.37 -8.96
C SER A 55 33.19 6.46 -8.03
N ASP A 56 33.46 6.52 -6.72
CA ASP A 56 32.53 6.00 -5.74
C ASP A 56 31.20 6.77 -5.95
N ALA A 57 30.33 6.21 -6.78
CA ALA A 57 29.00 6.76 -6.94
C ALA A 57 28.32 6.65 -5.57
N THR A 58 27.84 7.78 -5.06
CA THR A 58 27.07 7.78 -3.81
C THR A 58 25.89 6.83 -3.97
N SER A 59 25.75 5.89 -3.04
CA SER A 59 24.68 4.91 -3.03
C SER A 59 23.77 5.12 -1.82
N TYR A 60 22.48 5.02 -2.03
CA TYR A 60 21.46 5.09 -0.98
C TYR A 60 20.65 3.80 -0.99
N THR A 61 20.34 3.26 0.19
CA THR A 61 19.48 2.09 0.39
C THR A 61 18.09 2.55 0.80
N ILE A 62 17.07 2.10 0.06
CA ILE A 62 15.68 2.48 0.28
C ILE A 62 14.86 1.22 0.49
N GLY A 63 14.17 1.11 1.63
CA GLY A 63 13.25 0.00 1.91
C GLY A 63 11.81 0.40 1.58
N ILE A 64 11.15 -0.30 0.65
CA ILE A 64 9.75 -0.08 0.29
C ILE A 64 8.90 -1.24 0.80
N CYS A 65 7.94 -0.97 1.68
CA CYS A 65 6.93 -1.92 2.10
C CYS A 65 5.57 -1.55 1.51
N ASN A 66 4.98 -2.44 0.71
CA ASN A 66 3.61 -2.33 0.21
C ASN A 66 2.66 -3.11 1.12
N TYR A 67 1.45 -2.58 1.34
CA TYR A 67 0.49 -3.18 2.27
C TYR A 67 -0.21 -4.41 1.68
N VAL A 68 -0.73 -4.32 0.46
CA VAL A 68 -1.44 -5.41 -0.23
C VAL A 68 -1.07 -5.46 -1.71
N ASP A 69 -1.33 -6.60 -2.33
CA ASP A 69 -1.27 -6.77 -3.77
C ASP A 69 -2.57 -6.18 -4.37
N ASP A 70 -2.46 -4.95 -4.84
CA ASP A 70 -3.51 -4.16 -5.47
C ASP A 70 -2.94 -3.36 -6.63
N ALA A 71 -3.70 -3.23 -7.71
CA ALA A 71 -3.22 -2.64 -8.95
C ALA A 71 -2.79 -1.17 -8.80
N SER A 72 -3.54 -0.33 -8.04
CA SER A 72 -3.18 1.07 -7.80
C SER A 72 -1.94 1.18 -6.93
N LEU A 73 -1.84 0.37 -5.85
CA LEU A 73 -0.66 0.38 -4.97
C LEU A 73 0.58 -0.17 -5.68
N ASN A 74 0.44 -1.19 -6.51
CA ASN A 74 1.53 -1.72 -7.34
C ASN A 74 2.00 -0.68 -8.36
N GLN A 75 1.09 0.07 -8.99
CA GLN A 75 1.41 1.16 -9.90
C GLN A 75 2.21 2.28 -9.21
N ILE A 76 1.91 2.59 -7.93
CA ILE A 76 2.71 3.52 -7.13
C ILE A 76 4.14 3.01 -7.00
N VAL A 77 4.33 1.76 -6.55
CA VAL A 77 5.65 1.14 -6.33
C VAL A 77 6.48 1.13 -7.62
N GLU A 78 5.87 0.72 -8.73
CA GLU A 78 6.53 0.68 -10.04
C GLU A 78 7.00 2.07 -10.48
N ASN A 79 6.14 3.09 -10.32
CA ASN A 79 6.49 4.46 -10.70
C ASN A 79 7.51 5.10 -9.74
N ILE A 80 7.51 4.73 -8.44
CA ILE A 80 8.60 5.11 -7.52
C ILE A 80 9.92 4.54 -8.03
N GLN A 81 10.00 3.25 -8.31
CA GLN A 81 11.23 2.59 -8.75
C GLN A 81 11.73 3.14 -10.09
N THR A 82 10.82 3.27 -11.06
CA THR A 82 11.13 3.82 -12.39
C THR A 82 11.67 5.25 -12.30
N ARG A 83 11.04 6.10 -11.49
CA ARG A 83 11.47 7.49 -11.34
C ARG A 83 12.77 7.61 -10.57
N LEU A 84 13.00 6.83 -9.52
CA LEU A 84 14.27 6.78 -8.79
C LEU A 84 15.41 6.33 -9.70
N ALA A 85 15.19 5.32 -10.56
CA ALA A 85 16.20 4.90 -11.54
C ALA A 85 16.57 6.04 -12.49
N ALA A 86 15.58 6.76 -13.03
CA ALA A 86 15.80 7.92 -13.89
C ALA A 86 16.56 9.05 -13.17
N ILE A 87 16.20 9.36 -11.92
CA ILE A 87 16.92 10.36 -11.11
C ILE A 87 18.35 9.90 -10.83
N GLY A 88 18.56 8.61 -10.56
CA GLY A 88 19.89 8.03 -10.36
C GLY A 88 20.80 8.26 -11.57
N GLU A 89 20.30 8.00 -12.78
CA GLU A 89 21.00 8.27 -14.03
C GLU A 89 21.29 9.78 -14.22
N GLU A 90 20.29 10.65 -13.98
CA GLU A 90 20.41 12.11 -14.11
C GLU A 90 21.46 12.69 -13.14
N LYS A 91 21.54 12.17 -11.92
CA LYS A 91 22.38 12.71 -10.83
C LYS A 91 23.71 11.97 -10.65
N GLY A 92 23.91 10.83 -11.29
CA GLY A 92 25.11 10.00 -11.14
C GLY A 92 25.21 9.34 -9.76
N VAL A 93 24.07 8.97 -9.17
CA VAL A 93 23.95 8.26 -7.89
C VAL A 93 23.25 6.92 -8.09
N THR A 94 23.35 6.03 -7.11
CA THR A 94 22.68 4.73 -7.13
C THR A 94 21.64 4.69 -6.01
N PHE A 95 20.39 4.35 -6.34
CA PHE A 95 19.36 3.98 -5.36
C PHE A 95 19.23 2.45 -5.37
N SER A 96 19.60 1.82 -4.25
CA SER A 96 19.39 0.39 -4.01
C SER A 96 18.03 0.22 -3.36
N VAL A 97 17.05 -0.26 -4.11
CA VAL A 97 15.69 -0.42 -3.62
C VAL A 97 15.46 -1.86 -3.18
N GLU A 98 15.09 -2.04 -1.92
CA GLU A 98 14.60 -3.28 -1.34
C GLU A 98 13.07 -3.19 -1.24
N TYR A 99 12.36 -4.11 -1.87
CA TYR A 99 10.91 -4.10 -1.94
C TYR A 99 10.32 -5.38 -1.38
N ASP A 100 9.32 -5.23 -0.50
CA ASP A 100 8.51 -6.34 -0.01
C ASP A 100 7.03 -5.94 0.12
N ASN A 101 6.13 -6.93 0.02
CA ASN A 101 4.70 -6.76 0.24
C ASN A 101 4.27 -7.57 1.47
N CYS A 102 3.61 -6.92 2.43
CA CYS A 102 3.21 -7.58 3.66
C CYS A 102 1.84 -8.29 3.59
N ASN A 103 1.11 -8.19 2.48
CA ASN A 103 -0.19 -8.86 2.25
C ASN A 103 -1.21 -8.66 3.38
N ALA A 104 -1.21 -7.48 4.00
CA ALA A 104 -2.01 -7.13 5.18
C ALA A 104 -1.72 -7.99 6.43
N ASP A 105 -0.58 -8.68 6.48
CA ASP A 105 -0.13 -9.41 7.68
C ASP A 105 0.75 -8.53 8.54
N SER A 106 0.28 -8.17 9.73
CA SER A 106 0.98 -7.27 10.66
C SER A 106 2.29 -7.86 11.20
N ASN A 107 2.43 -9.19 11.29
CA ASN A 107 3.67 -9.83 11.73
C ASN A 107 4.71 -9.77 10.60
N LEU A 108 4.29 -10.07 9.37
CA LEU A 108 5.15 -9.95 8.20
C LEU A 108 5.58 -8.50 7.99
N MET A 109 4.66 -7.54 8.11
CA MET A 109 4.95 -6.10 8.03
C MET A 109 6.02 -5.69 9.05
N SER A 110 5.87 -6.10 10.31
CA SER A 110 6.86 -5.81 11.36
C SER A 110 8.23 -6.43 11.07
N GLN A 111 8.26 -7.63 10.49
CA GLN A 111 9.49 -8.31 10.10
C GLN A 111 10.18 -7.59 8.93
N ILE A 112 9.44 -7.19 7.89
CA ILE A 112 9.94 -6.44 6.74
C ILE A 112 10.59 -5.13 7.21
N ILE A 113 9.88 -4.34 8.03
CA ILE A 113 10.39 -3.07 8.57
C ILE A 113 11.68 -3.31 9.39
N SER A 114 11.70 -4.35 10.23
CA SER A 114 12.87 -4.70 11.01
C SER A 114 14.07 -5.12 10.15
N ASN A 115 13.83 -5.80 9.03
CA ASN A 115 14.89 -6.15 8.07
C ASN A 115 15.49 -4.90 7.44
N PHE A 116 14.66 -3.97 6.93
CA PHE A 116 15.15 -2.70 6.36
C PHE A 116 16.00 -1.90 7.36
N GLN A 117 15.62 -1.88 8.63
CA GLN A 117 16.41 -1.22 9.68
C GLN A 117 17.75 -1.95 9.95
N ALA A 118 17.74 -3.30 9.93
CA ALA A 118 18.95 -4.10 10.13
C ALA A 118 19.93 -3.93 8.96
N ASP A 119 19.42 -3.76 7.75
CA ASP A 119 20.20 -3.50 6.53
C ASP A 119 20.62 -2.02 6.42
N SER A 120 20.28 -1.20 7.43
CA SER A 120 20.65 0.21 7.53
C SER A 120 20.12 1.06 6.36
N ALA A 121 18.84 0.86 6.01
CA ALA A 121 18.19 1.69 4.99
C ALA A 121 18.29 3.18 5.34
N ASP A 122 18.70 4.01 4.37
CA ASP A 122 18.81 5.45 4.52
C ASP A 122 17.45 6.14 4.60
N LEU A 123 16.42 5.51 4.00
CA LEU A 123 15.05 5.99 3.98
C LEU A 123 14.08 4.82 3.81
N LEU A 124 12.93 4.90 4.47
CA LEU A 124 11.84 3.94 4.32
C LEU A 124 10.68 4.53 3.54
N VAL A 125 10.04 3.71 2.72
CA VAL A 125 8.84 4.07 1.97
C VAL A 125 7.68 3.20 2.43
N ALA A 126 6.65 3.84 2.93
CA ALA A 126 5.43 3.20 3.40
C ALA A 126 4.31 3.36 2.38
N VAL A 127 3.88 2.29 1.73
CA VAL A 127 2.74 2.33 0.81
C VAL A 127 1.48 1.90 1.55
N ALA A 128 0.52 2.80 1.63
CA ALA A 128 -0.73 2.79 2.40
C ALA A 128 -0.60 3.11 3.90
N THR A 129 -1.71 3.58 4.49
CA THR A 129 -1.80 4.06 5.88
C THR A 129 -1.30 3.07 6.93
N PRO A 130 -1.65 1.76 6.90
CA PRO A 130 -1.21 0.83 7.93
C PRO A 130 0.31 0.66 8.00
N VAL A 131 0.99 0.70 6.84
CA VAL A 131 2.46 0.62 6.78
C VAL A 131 3.08 1.90 7.31
N ALA A 132 2.51 3.06 6.97
CA ALA A 132 3.01 4.35 7.46
C ALA A 132 2.95 4.45 8.99
N MET A 133 1.85 3.99 9.61
CA MET A 133 1.70 3.93 11.06
C MET A 133 2.71 2.97 11.70
N ALA A 134 2.94 1.80 11.09
CA ALA A 134 3.93 0.84 11.59
C ALA A 134 5.36 1.38 11.47
N MET A 135 5.71 2.04 10.36
CA MET A 135 7.02 2.66 10.18
C MET A 135 7.22 3.87 11.10
N GLN A 136 6.19 4.68 11.37
CA GLN A 136 6.25 5.74 12.37
C GLN A 136 6.69 5.19 13.72
N ALA A 137 6.00 4.17 14.22
CA ALA A 137 6.34 3.55 15.50
C ALA A 137 7.74 2.93 15.51
N ALA A 138 8.16 2.30 14.40
CA ALA A 138 9.45 1.65 14.29
C ALA A 138 10.64 2.64 14.18
N THR A 139 10.41 3.85 13.69
CA THR A 139 11.45 4.86 13.47
C THR A 139 11.47 5.99 14.50
N GLU A 140 10.59 5.96 15.51
CA GLU A 140 10.50 6.99 16.54
C GLU A 140 11.83 7.26 17.27
N GLU A 141 12.59 6.20 17.60
CA GLU A 141 13.87 6.33 18.29
C GLU A 141 15.05 6.58 17.32
N THR A 142 14.98 6.05 16.11
CA THR A 142 16.09 6.15 15.15
C THR A 142 16.09 7.45 14.36
N GLY A 143 14.91 8.04 14.16
CA GLY A 143 14.71 9.21 13.31
C GLY A 143 14.96 8.93 11.83
N THR A 144 15.00 7.66 11.40
CA THR A 144 15.11 7.29 9.99
C THR A 144 14.00 7.96 9.18
N PRO A 145 14.30 8.69 8.10
CA PRO A 145 13.29 9.32 7.27
C PRO A 145 12.27 8.31 6.72
N VAL A 146 11.00 8.65 6.77
CA VAL A 146 9.91 7.86 6.19
C VAL A 146 9.16 8.73 5.18
N VAL A 147 9.02 8.24 3.96
CA VAL A 147 8.15 8.84 2.94
C VAL A 147 6.96 7.90 2.72
N PHE A 148 5.78 8.34 3.11
CA PHE A 148 4.58 7.56 2.82
C PHE A 148 4.01 7.88 1.44
N ALA A 149 3.33 6.90 0.86
CA ALA A 149 2.59 7.00 -0.39
C ALA A 149 1.17 6.47 -0.19
N ALA A 150 0.18 7.14 -0.76
CA ALA A 150 -1.24 6.78 -0.63
C ALA A 150 -1.69 6.66 0.83
N VAL A 151 -1.48 7.73 1.59
CA VAL A 151 -2.11 7.90 2.91
C VAL A 151 -3.25 8.90 2.77
N SER A 152 -4.48 8.44 2.98
CA SER A 152 -5.69 9.22 2.66
C SER A 152 -5.86 10.43 3.57
N ASP A 153 -5.64 10.27 4.88
CA ASP A 153 -5.76 11.35 5.87
C ASP A 153 -4.63 11.29 6.92
N PRO A 154 -3.41 11.73 6.57
CA PRO A 154 -2.25 11.59 7.44
C PRO A 154 -2.33 12.43 8.72
N VAL A 155 -3.18 13.47 8.76
CA VAL A 155 -3.40 14.31 9.95
C VAL A 155 -4.31 13.59 10.94
N SER A 156 -5.44 13.05 10.48
CA SER A 156 -6.42 12.38 11.36
C SER A 156 -5.85 11.14 12.05
N VAL A 157 -4.97 10.41 11.36
CA VAL A 157 -4.30 9.22 11.91
C VAL A 157 -3.02 9.56 12.70
N GLY A 158 -2.69 10.84 12.86
CA GLY A 158 -1.57 11.30 13.69
C GLY A 158 -0.18 11.00 13.12
N LEU A 159 -0.04 10.86 11.83
CA LEU A 159 1.26 10.69 11.16
C LEU A 159 2.01 12.01 11.01
N VAL A 160 1.27 13.09 10.82
CA VAL A 160 1.81 14.44 10.67
C VAL A 160 0.98 15.47 11.45
N ASP A 161 1.60 16.56 11.88
CA ASP A 161 0.92 17.65 12.58
C ASP A 161 -0.02 18.44 11.66
N SER A 162 0.42 18.68 10.43
CA SER A 162 -0.36 19.27 9.34
C SER A 162 0.21 18.88 7.99
N LEU A 163 -0.57 19.11 6.91
CA LEU A 163 -0.09 18.82 5.55
C LEU A 163 1.06 19.76 5.13
N GLU A 164 1.07 21.01 5.61
CA GLU A 164 2.09 22.01 5.28
C GLU A 164 3.39 21.83 6.08
N ALA A 165 3.29 21.33 7.31
CA ALA A 165 4.41 21.13 8.22
C ALA A 165 4.21 19.83 9.01
N PRO A 166 4.73 18.72 8.51
CA PRO A 166 4.57 17.39 9.12
C PRO A 166 5.05 17.27 10.56
N GLY A 167 6.14 17.94 10.93
CA GLY A 167 6.61 18.06 12.31
C GLY A 167 7.41 16.89 12.86
N SER A 168 7.63 15.82 12.07
CA SER A 168 8.36 14.61 12.47
C SER A 168 9.29 14.13 11.36
N ASN A 169 9.86 12.92 11.51
CA ASN A 169 10.66 12.27 10.45
C ASN A 169 9.82 11.68 9.30
N LEU A 170 8.51 11.97 9.27
CA LEU A 170 7.59 11.47 8.25
C LEU A 170 7.08 12.62 7.37
N THR A 171 6.99 12.37 6.07
CA THR A 171 6.26 13.15 5.07
C THR A 171 5.83 12.21 3.95
N GLY A 172 5.15 12.71 2.91
CA GLY A 172 4.79 11.84 1.79
C GLY A 172 3.74 12.43 0.87
N THR A 173 3.02 11.53 0.21
CA THR A 173 1.97 11.81 -0.76
C THR A 173 0.64 11.26 -0.28
N SER A 174 -0.41 12.07 -0.37
CA SER A 174 -1.77 11.71 0.05
C SER A 174 -2.64 11.40 -1.17
N ASP A 175 -3.40 10.31 -1.07
CA ASP A 175 -4.48 9.95 -1.97
C ASP A 175 -5.86 10.37 -1.42
N TYR A 176 -5.91 11.50 -0.71
CA TYR A 176 -7.15 12.04 -0.16
C TYR A 176 -8.31 11.91 -1.14
N LEU A 177 -9.45 11.40 -0.66
CA LEU A 177 -10.65 11.22 -1.46
C LEU A 177 -11.64 12.36 -1.20
N ASP A 178 -12.03 13.08 -2.26
CA ASP A 178 -13.19 13.99 -2.20
C ASP A 178 -14.49 13.19 -2.18
N THR A 179 -14.83 12.71 -0.99
CA THR A 179 -16.04 11.90 -0.75
C THR A 179 -17.30 12.64 -1.16
N ALA A 180 -17.34 13.97 -0.98
CA ALA A 180 -18.52 14.76 -1.38
C ALA A 180 -18.71 14.76 -2.90
N ALA A 181 -17.62 14.76 -3.68
CA ALA A 181 -17.69 14.63 -5.13
C ALA A 181 -18.25 13.26 -5.54
N VAL A 182 -17.78 12.17 -4.92
CA VAL A 182 -18.32 10.82 -5.18
C VAL A 182 -19.82 10.75 -4.85
N MET A 183 -20.23 11.24 -3.68
CA MET A 183 -21.65 11.29 -3.30
C MET A 183 -22.47 12.11 -4.30
N ASN A 184 -21.91 13.23 -4.78
CA ASN A 184 -22.58 14.05 -5.79
C ASN A 184 -22.80 13.29 -7.11
N LEU A 185 -21.81 12.50 -7.56
CA LEU A 185 -21.94 11.67 -8.77
C LEU A 185 -23.07 10.64 -8.65
N MET A 186 -23.29 10.06 -7.46
CA MET A 186 -24.43 9.18 -7.20
C MET A 186 -25.76 9.89 -7.48
N PHE A 187 -25.93 11.13 -7.00
CA PHE A 187 -27.15 11.91 -7.24
C PHE A 187 -27.26 12.44 -8.68
N VAL A 188 -26.15 12.67 -9.35
CA VAL A 188 -26.13 13.02 -10.77
C VAL A 188 -26.63 11.85 -11.61
N GLN A 189 -26.22 10.62 -11.27
CA GLN A 189 -26.67 9.40 -11.95
C GLN A 189 -28.10 9.00 -11.54
N ASN A 190 -28.45 9.09 -10.24
CA ASN A 190 -29.81 8.81 -9.73
C ASN A 190 -30.28 9.93 -8.80
N PRO A 191 -31.01 10.95 -9.33
CA PRO A 191 -31.54 12.06 -8.51
C PRO A 191 -32.54 11.66 -7.43
N GLU A 192 -33.19 10.49 -7.58
CA GLU A 192 -34.21 9.98 -6.66
C GLU A 192 -33.65 8.99 -5.62
N LEU A 193 -32.33 8.93 -5.46
CA LEU A 193 -31.61 8.02 -4.56
C LEU A 193 -32.12 8.15 -3.11
N GLN A 194 -32.59 7.04 -2.52
CA GLN A 194 -33.23 7.02 -1.21
C GLN A 194 -32.45 6.21 -0.18
N LYS A 195 -31.69 5.20 -0.61
CA LYS A 195 -30.99 4.27 0.29
C LYS A 195 -29.63 3.89 -0.25
N VAL A 196 -28.57 4.16 0.53
CA VAL A 196 -27.17 3.89 0.17
C VAL A 196 -26.52 2.95 1.18
N GLY A 197 -25.80 1.96 0.68
CA GLY A 197 -24.95 1.09 1.47
C GLY A 197 -23.55 1.68 1.63
N LEU A 198 -22.98 1.58 2.83
CA LEU A 198 -21.55 1.83 3.06
C LEU A 198 -20.91 0.49 3.39
N LEU A 199 -19.91 0.09 2.59
CA LEU A 199 -19.16 -1.15 2.75
C LEU A 199 -17.70 -0.82 3.08
N TYR A 200 -17.23 -1.26 4.24
CA TYR A 200 -15.88 -0.95 4.71
C TYR A 200 -15.40 -1.86 5.84
N ASP A 201 -14.13 -1.81 6.16
CA ASP A 201 -13.51 -2.47 7.32
C ASP A 201 -13.31 -1.45 8.46
N LEU A 202 -13.92 -1.73 9.62
CA LEU A 202 -13.76 -0.89 10.82
C LEU A 202 -12.31 -0.80 11.33
N GLY A 203 -11.46 -1.73 10.93
CA GLY A 203 -10.02 -1.74 11.28
C GLY A 203 -9.14 -0.96 10.32
N GLN A 204 -9.71 -0.35 9.26
CA GLN A 204 -8.97 0.44 8.29
C GLN A 204 -9.08 1.94 8.61
N ASP A 205 -8.03 2.51 9.23
CA ASP A 205 -7.99 3.93 9.57
C ASP A 205 -8.10 4.83 8.34
N SER A 206 -7.65 4.36 7.16
CA SER A 206 -7.77 5.05 5.87
C SER A 206 -9.23 5.32 5.46
N ALA A 207 -10.17 4.49 5.89
CA ALA A 207 -11.58 4.58 5.53
C ALA A 207 -12.37 5.55 6.43
N ALA A 208 -11.92 5.79 7.66
CA ALA A 208 -12.72 6.39 8.72
C ALA A 208 -13.28 7.78 8.37
N SER A 209 -12.43 8.73 7.96
CA SER A 209 -12.85 10.10 7.65
C SER A 209 -13.77 10.19 6.43
N ALA A 210 -13.53 9.32 5.42
CA ALA A 210 -14.37 9.25 4.23
C ALA A 210 -15.76 8.67 4.54
N ILE A 211 -15.86 7.66 5.40
CA ILE A 211 -17.14 7.09 5.84
C ILE A 211 -17.95 8.12 6.64
N GLU A 212 -17.33 8.84 7.58
CA GLU A 212 -18.00 9.91 8.33
C GLU A 212 -18.52 11.02 7.39
N SER A 213 -17.71 11.42 6.41
CA SER A 213 -18.08 12.42 5.40
C SER A 213 -19.23 11.95 4.51
N ALA A 214 -19.21 10.68 4.06
CA ALA A 214 -20.29 10.09 3.27
C ALA A 214 -21.61 10.06 4.05
N LYS A 215 -21.57 9.61 5.31
CA LYS A 215 -22.77 9.59 6.20
C LYS A 215 -23.34 10.99 6.36
N ALA A 216 -22.52 11.97 6.72
CA ALA A 216 -22.97 13.34 6.92
C ALA A 216 -23.59 13.93 5.65
N TYR A 217 -23.00 13.65 4.48
CA TYR A 217 -23.52 14.10 3.19
C TYR A 217 -24.89 13.47 2.88
N LEU A 218 -24.99 12.15 2.96
CA LEU A 218 -26.21 11.38 2.63
C LEU A 218 -27.35 11.68 3.61
N GLU A 219 -27.09 11.70 4.90
CA GLU A 219 -28.07 12.06 5.94
C GLU A 219 -28.56 13.51 5.75
N GLY A 220 -27.65 14.44 5.38
CA GLY A 220 -27.98 15.82 5.04
C GLY A 220 -28.91 15.95 3.84
N LYS A 221 -28.98 14.94 2.97
CA LYS A 221 -29.90 14.81 1.83
C LYS A 221 -31.18 14.05 2.17
N GLY A 222 -31.28 13.47 3.37
CA GLY A 222 -32.43 12.66 3.81
C GLY A 222 -32.39 11.22 3.28
N VAL A 223 -31.24 10.73 2.86
CA VAL A 223 -31.03 9.36 2.38
C VAL A 223 -30.84 8.41 3.56
N GLU A 224 -31.45 7.24 3.51
CA GLU A 224 -31.21 6.15 4.47
C GLU A 224 -29.84 5.53 4.23
N VAL A 225 -29.00 5.48 5.27
CA VAL A 225 -27.64 4.91 5.20
C VAL A 225 -27.61 3.56 5.91
N ILE A 226 -27.20 2.52 5.21
CA ILE A 226 -27.03 1.16 5.73
C ILE A 226 -25.53 0.82 5.75
N GLU A 227 -24.97 0.61 6.93
CA GLU A 227 -23.56 0.22 7.08
C GLU A 227 -23.44 -1.30 7.18
N ARG A 228 -22.51 -1.88 6.43
CA ARG A 228 -22.09 -3.28 6.56
C ARG A 228 -20.56 -3.33 6.52
N THR A 229 -19.99 -4.10 7.42
CA THR A 229 -18.53 -4.13 7.65
C THR A 229 -18.03 -5.56 7.69
N GLY A 230 -16.75 -5.74 7.36
CA GLY A 230 -16.03 -7.00 7.47
C GLY A 230 -14.55 -6.72 7.61
N THR A 231 -13.80 -7.64 8.22
CA THR A 231 -12.36 -7.56 8.47
C THR A 231 -11.56 -8.59 7.65
N SER A 232 -12.24 -9.30 6.77
CA SER A 232 -11.66 -10.30 5.87
C SER A 232 -12.47 -10.37 4.57
N VAL A 233 -11.89 -10.96 3.52
CA VAL A 233 -12.56 -11.16 2.22
C VAL A 233 -13.91 -11.87 2.39
N ASP A 234 -13.95 -12.93 3.20
CA ASP A 234 -15.18 -13.71 3.43
C ASP A 234 -16.27 -12.86 4.14
N GLU A 235 -15.88 -12.05 5.13
CA GLU A 235 -16.81 -11.17 5.84
C GLU A 235 -17.30 -10.02 4.95
N ILE A 236 -16.44 -9.45 4.10
CA ILE A 236 -16.82 -8.43 3.11
C ILE A 236 -17.80 -9.04 2.10
N ALA A 237 -17.60 -10.27 1.63
CA ALA A 237 -18.53 -10.93 0.72
C ALA A 237 -19.92 -11.14 1.38
N LEU A 238 -19.96 -11.50 2.66
CA LEU A 238 -21.21 -11.60 3.42
C LEU A 238 -21.87 -10.23 3.63
N ALA A 239 -21.07 -9.19 3.89
CA ALA A 239 -21.54 -7.82 4.04
C ALA A 239 -22.15 -7.28 2.73
N ALA A 240 -21.54 -7.58 1.58
CA ALA A 240 -22.06 -7.23 0.25
C ALA A 240 -23.43 -7.89 0.00
N GLN A 241 -23.57 -9.19 0.27
CA GLN A 241 -24.85 -9.91 0.16
C GLN A 241 -25.93 -9.33 1.10
N ALA A 242 -25.52 -8.91 2.30
CA ALA A 242 -26.43 -8.27 3.25
C ALA A 242 -26.94 -6.93 2.71
N LEU A 243 -26.07 -6.08 2.11
CA LEU A 243 -26.49 -4.82 1.48
C LEU A 243 -27.50 -5.03 0.36
N VAL A 244 -27.29 -6.04 -0.50
CA VAL A 244 -28.27 -6.43 -1.53
C VAL A 244 -29.61 -6.80 -0.89
N SER A 245 -29.59 -7.60 0.19
CA SER A 245 -30.80 -8.04 0.91
C SER A 245 -31.51 -6.89 1.61
N ASP A 246 -30.78 -5.87 2.05
CA ASP A 246 -31.31 -4.65 2.67
C ASP A 246 -31.96 -3.71 1.64
N GLY A 247 -31.79 -3.99 0.35
CA GLY A 247 -32.38 -3.24 -0.76
C GLY A 247 -31.78 -1.85 -0.91
N VAL A 248 -30.47 -1.72 -0.80
CA VAL A 248 -29.76 -0.48 -1.13
C VAL A 248 -29.80 -0.23 -2.65
N GLU A 249 -29.77 1.03 -3.04
CA GLU A 249 -29.86 1.45 -4.45
C GLU A 249 -28.49 1.80 -5.04
N ALA A 250 -27.50 2.04 -4.19
CA ALA A 250 -26.09 2.23 -4.52
C ALA A 250 -25.23 1.81 -3.32
N VAL A 251 -23.97 1.48 -3.56
CA VAL A 251 -22.98 1.19 -2.52
C VAL A 251 -21.79 2.13 -2.66
N PHE A 252 -21.22 2.56 -1.54
CA PHE A 252 -19.96 3.31 -1.47
C PHE A 252 -18.92 2.58 -0.62
N THR A 253 -17.71 2.53 -1.14
CA THR A 253 -16.51 2.10 -0.45
C THR A 253 -15.41 3.15 -0.67
N PRO A 254 -14.78 3.69 0.38
CA PRO A 254 -13.62 4.57 0.23
C PRO A 254 -12.36 3.79 -0.16
N THR A 255 -11.17 4.38 0.02
CA THR A 255 -9.87 3.71 -0.16
C THR A 255 -9.60 2.69 0.97
N ASP A 256 -10.41 1.64 1.02
CA ASP A 256 -10.37 0.57 2.01
C ASP A 256 -9.64 -0.65 1.46
N ASN A 257 -8.48 -0.98 2.05
CA ASN A 257 -7.61 -2.05 1.55
C ASN A 257 -8.21 -3.45 1.69
N THR A 258 -9.10 -3.69 2.66
CA THR A 258 -9.77 -4.99 2.85
C THR A 258 -10.84 -5.20 1.79
N VAL A 259 -11.64 -4.17 1.50
CA VAL A 259 -12.63 -4.22 0.42
C VAL A 259 -11.95 -4.25 -0.94
N MET A 260 -10.90 -3.46 -1.16
CA MET A 260 -10.10 -3.45 -2.38
C MET A 260 -9.62 -4.86 -2.75
N LYS A 261 -9.03 -5.58 -1.79
CA LYS A 261 -8.61 -6.98 -1.97
C LYS A 261 -9.79 -7.94 -2.25
N SER A 262 -11.01 -7.53 -1.88
CA SER A 262 -12.21 -8.35 -2.01
C SER A 262 -12.99 -8.11 -3.29
N GLU A 263 -12.69 -7.03 -4.05
CA GLU A 263 -13.55 -6.53 -5.13
C GLU A 263 -13.83 -7.57 -6.20
N LEU A 264 -12.82 -8.28 -6.69
CA LEU A 264 -13.00 -9.39 -7.65
C LEU A 264 -13.91 -10.52 -7.14
N THR A 265 -14.16 -10.60 -5.84
CA THR A 265 -15.07 -11.59 -5.23
C THR A 265 -16.50 -11.07 -5.11
N ILE A 266 -16.69 -9.74 -5.01
CA ILE A 266 -17.98 -9.15 -4.66
C ILE A 266 -18.68 -8.40 -5.80
N TYR A 267 -17.95 -7.98 -6.85
CA TYR A 267 -18.51 -7.11 -7.89
C TYR A 267 -19.72 -7.71 -8.59
N GLU A 268 -19.73 -9.02 -8.89
CA GLU A 268 -20.87 -9.70 -9.50
C GLU A 268 -22.12 -9.64 -8.60
N THR A 269 -21.94 -9.68 -7.27
CA THR A 269 -23.04 -9.59 -6.30
C THR A 269 -23.81 -8.29 -6.45
N PHE A 270 -23.14 -7.18 -6.67
CA PHE A 270 -23.77 -5.87 -6.87
C PHE A 270 -24.29 -5.70 -8.29
N ALA A 271 -23.49 -6.08 -9.30
CA ALA A 271 -23.86 -5.94 -10.71
C ALA A 271 -25.12 -6.75 -11.07
N GLU A 272 -25.21 -8.03 -10.62
CA GLU A 272 -26.40 -8.88 -10.81
C GLU A 272 -27.65 -8.34 -10.09
N ALA A 273 -27.46 -7.65 -8.97
CA ALA A 273 -28.54 -7.00 -8.25
C ALA A 273 -28.97 -5.64 -8.85
N GLY A 274 -28.26 -5.14 -9.87
CA GLY A 274 -28.50 -3.83 -10.46
C GLY A 274 -28.07 -2.66 -9.58
N ILE A 275 -27.10 -2.86 -8.69
CA ILE A 275 -26.63 -1.89 -7.69
C ILE A 275 -25.25 -1.36 -8.11
N PRO A 276 -25.09 -0.07 -8.47
CA PRO A 276 -23.80 0.50 -8.79
C PRO A 276 -22.94 0.63 -7.52
N HIS A 277 -21.66 0.15 -7.61
CA HIS A 277 -20.67 0.26 -6.57
C HIS A 277 -19.71 1.41 -6.89
N TYR A 278 -19.76 2.48 -6.10
CA TYR A 278 -18.90 3.67 -6.20
C TYR A 278 -17.75 3.54 -5.21
N THR A 279 -16.54 3.80 -5.65
CA THR A 279 -15.34 3.51 -4.86
C THR A 279 -14.27 4.61 -4.91
N GLY A 280 -13.30 4.52 -4.01
CA GLY A 280 -12.28 5.55 -3.79
C GLY A 280 -10.98 5.38 -4.58
N ALA A 281 -10.86 4.40 -5.49
CA ALA A 281 -9.68 4.20 -6.33
C ALA A 281 -10.03 3.54 -7.65
N ASP A 282 -9.18 3.71 -8.66
CA ASP A 282 -9.38 3.15 -10.00
C ASP A 282 -9.17 1.64 -10.08
N SER A 283 -8.36 1.04 -9.17
CA SER A 283 -8.22 -0.40 -9.05
C SER A 283 -9.54 -1.11 -8.70
N PHE A 284 -10.42 -0.50 -7.95
CA PHE A 284 -11.75 -1.06 -7.72
C PHE A 284 -12.55 -1.17 -9.02
N ALA A 285 -12.53 -0.12 -9.86
CA ALA A 285 -13.21 -0.16 -11.15
C ALA A 285 -12.55 -1.18 -12.09
N LEU A 286 -11.22 -1.32 -12.05
CA LEU A 286 -10.49 -2.38 -12.73
C LEU A 286 -10.96 -3.77 -12.27
N ASN A 287 -11.18 -3.96 -11.00
CA ASN A 287 -11.62 -5.24 -10.43
C ASN A 287 -13.14 -5.45 -10.44
N GLY A 288 -13.90 -4.60 -11.15
CA GLY A 288 -15.32 -4.81 -11.40
C GLY A 288 -16.28 -3.91 -10.63
N ALA A 289 -15.81 -2.91 -9.84
CA ALA A 289 -16.72 -1.87 -9.35
C ALA A 289 -17.24 -1.01 -10.51
N PHE A 290 -18.42 -0.43 -10.34
CA PHE A 290 -19.01 0.47 -11.34
C PHE A 290 -18.15 1.70 -11.61
N LEU A 291 -17.63 2.32 -10.56
CA LEU A 291 -16.86 3.55 -10.63
C LEU A 291 -15.77 3.58 -9.56
N GLY A 292 -14.53 3.86 -9.98
CA GLY A 292 -13.43 4.29 -9.14
C GLY A 292 -13.21 5.79 -9.27
N TYR A 293 -13.10 6.52 -8.16
CA TYR A 293 -12.87 7.96 -8.15
C TYR A 293 -11.63 8.28 -7.33
N GLY A 294 -10.76 9.16 -7.83
CA GLY A 294 -9.56 9.50 -7.08
C GLY A 294 -8.50 10.23 -7.88
N VAL A 295 -7.25 9.92 -7.52
CA VAL A 295 -6.03 10.55 -8.05
C VAL A 295 -5.40 9.69 -9.16
N ASP A 296 -4.42 10.26 -9.85
CA ASP A 296 -3.53 9.53 -10.75
C ASP A 296 -2.41 8.85 -9.93
N TYR A 297 -2.51 7.55 -9.72
CA TYR A 297 -1.57 6.78 -8.89
C TYR A 297 -0.19 6.63 -9.51
N ALA A 298 -0.06 6.65 -10.84
CA ALA A 298 1.24 6.69 -11.51
C ALA A 298 1.98 8.00 -11.22
N ASN A 299 1.27 9.13 -11.33
CA ASN A 299 1.81 10.44 -10.97
C ASN A 299 2.12 10.54 -9.47
N LEU A 300 1.29 9.97 -8.60
CA LEU A 300 1.53 9.91 -7.17
C LEU A 300 2.86 9.19 -6.87
N GLY A 301 3.10 8.03 -7.48
CA GLY A 301 4.35 7.28 -7.34
C GLY A 301 5.57 8.07 -7.81
N ALA A 302 5.49 8.71 -8.99
CA ALA A 302 6.58 9.54 -9.51
C ALA A 302 6.91 10.73 -8.59
N GLU A 303 5.90 11.37 -8.01
CA GLU A 303 6.10 12.48 -7.08
C GLU A 303 6.62 12.02 -5.71
N THR A 304 6.25 10.83 -5.26
CA THR A 304 6.86 10.20 -4.08
C THR A 304 8.36 10.00 -4.30
N ALA A 305 8.78 9.51 -5.46
CA ALA A 305 10.20 9.36 -5.81
C ALA A 305 10.94 10.71 -5.86
N ASN A 306 10.32 11.77 -6.39
CA ASN A 306 10.90 13.11 -6.37
C ASN A 306 11.12 13.60 -4.93
N MET A 307 10.18 13.33 -4.02
CA MET A 307 10.30 13.67 -2.59
C MET A 307 11.42 12.88 -1.92
N ILE A 308 11.52 11.57 -2.15
CA ILE A 308 12.61 10.71 -1.69
C ILE A 308 13.96 11.30 -2.13
N ALA A 309 14.08 11.64 -3.40
CA ALA A 309 15.31 12.22 -3.94
C ALA A 309 15.66 13.57 -3.30
N SER A 310 14.67 14.44 -3.02
CA SER A 310 14.91 15.72 -2.35
C SER A 310 15.43 15.54 -0.92
N ILE A 311 14.94 14.54 -0.20
CA ILE A 311 15.40 14.22 1.16
C ILE A 311 16.83 13.68 1.12
N LEU A 312 17.10 12.69 0.26
CA LEU A 312 18.40 12.01 0.22
C LEU A 312 19.50 12.83 -0.44
N LEU A 313 19.19 13.58 -1.52
CA LEU A 313 20.19 14.29 -2.31
C LEU A 313 20.33 15.76 -1.92
N ASP A 314 19.21 16.44 -1.63
CA ASP A 314 19.20 17.87 -1.36
C ASP A 314 19.15 18.17 0.15
N GLY A 315 19.00 17.12 1.00
CA GLY A 315 18.93 17.26 2.46
C GLY A 315 17.65 17.94 2.94
N ALA A 316 16.54 17.77 2.20
CA ALA A 316 15.25 18.28 2.65
C ALA A 316 14.82 17.61 3.96
N ASP A 317 14.36 18.40 4.92
CA ASP A 317 13.89 17.92 6.22
C ASP A 317 12.45 17.38 6.07
N PRO A 318 12.17 16.10 6.35
CA PRO A 318 10.81 15.57 6.32
C PRO A 318 9.84 16.38 7.19
N ALA A 319 10.29 16.85 8.36
CA ALA A 319 9.47 17.64 9.28
C ALA A 319 8.96 18.97 8.69
N ALA A 320 9.67 19.51 7.69
CA ALA A 320 9.35 20.78 7.02
C ALA A 320 8.94 20.59 5.55
N THR A 321 8.99 19.38 5.04
CA THR A 321 8.58 19.04 3.67
C THR A 321 7.07 18.77 3.66
N ALA A 322 6.30 19.63 3.03
CA ALA A 322 4.84 19.50 2.98
C ALA A 322 4.41 18.18 2.35
N VAL A 323 3.37 17.57 2.91
CA VAL A 323 2.67 16.44 2.29
C VAL A 323 2.10 16.88 0.96
N LYS A 324 2.35 16.13 -0.10
CA LYS A 324 1.83 16.43 -1.42
C LYS A 324 0.45 15.84 -1.62
N THR A 325 -0.49 16.67 -2.01
CA THR A 325 -1.83 16.28 -2.45
C THR A 325 -1.94 16.42 -3.97
N PHE A 326 -2.94 15.77 -4.55
CA PHE A 326 -3.16 15.73 -6.00
C PHE A 326 -4.56 16.22 -6.35
N ASP A 327 -4.78 16.49 -7.64
CA ASP A 327 -6.11 16.70 -8.16
C ASP A 327 -6.92 15.41 -7.99
N ASN A 328 -8.02 15.53 -7.27
CA ASN A 328 -8.92 14.44 -6.92
C ASN A 328 -10.20 14.59 -7.72
N GLY A 329 -10.16 14.18 -8.98
CA GLY A 329 -11.26 14.44 -9.92
C GLY A 329 -11.35 13.45 -11.07
N THR A 330 -10.58 12.37 -11.06
CA THR A 330 -10.66 11.34 -12.10
C THR A 330 -11.74 10.32 -11.76
N ALA A 331 -12.75 10.20 -12.60
CA ALA A 331 -13.74 9.13 -12.57
C ALA A 331 -13.35 8.05 -13.59
N THR A 332 -13.02 6.87 -13.11
CA THR A 332 -12.72 5.66 -13.91
C THR A 332 -13.96 4.76 -13.86
N ILE A 333 -14.60 4.56 -15.00
CA ILE A 333 -15.89 3.86 -15.10
C ILE A 333 -15.70 2.52 -15.80
N ASN A 334 -16.16 1.45 -15.19
CA ASN A 334 -16.12 0.12 -15.79
C ASN A 334 -17.27 -0.04 -16.79
N THR A 335 -16.93 -0.18 -18.07
CA THR A 335 -17.90 -0.27 -19.17
C THR A 335 -18.66 -1.59 -19.21
N GLU A 336 -18.07 -2.69 -18.74
CA GLU A 336 -18.76 -3.98 -18.64
C GLU A 336 -19.84 -3.95 -17.56
N ILE A 337 -19.55 -3.27 -16.44
CA ILE A 337 -20.54 -3.05 -15.37
C ILE A 337 -21.62 -2.07 -15.82
N CYS A 338 -21.29 -1.02 -16.59
CA CYS A 338 -22.30 -0.17 -17.22
C CYS A 338 -23.30 -0.98 -18.04
N GLU A 339 -22.81 -1.90 -18.91
CA GLU A 339 -23.69 -2.77 -19.71
C GLU A 339 -24.60 -3.64 -18.83
N GLN A 340 -24.06 -4.24 -17.76
CA GLN A 340 -24.85 -5.07 -16.83
C GLN A 340 -25.91 -4.25 -16.09
N LEU A 341 -25.62 -3.01 -15.72
CA LEU A 341 -26.55 -2.08 -15.07
C LEU A 341 -27.53 -1.43 -16.05
N GLY A 342 -27.36 -1.64 -17.36
CA GLY A 342 -28.17 -0.99 -18.40
C GLY A 342 -27.91 0.51 -18.53
N ILE A 343 -26.69 0.96 -18.21
CA ILE A 343 -26.24 2.35 -18.27
C ILE A 343 -25.39 2.53 -19.55
N ASP A 344 -25.71 3.54 -20.36
CA ASP A 344 -24.90 3.92 -21.49
C ASP A 344 -23.68 4.72 -21.03
N PHE A 345 -22.46 4.23 -21.32
CA PHE A 345 -21.22 4.86 -20.89
C PHE A 345 -21.01 6.25 -21.49
N ASP A 346 -21.33 6.43 -22.78
CA ASP A 346 -21.10 7.71 -23.47
C ASP A 346 -22.01 8.79 -22.87
N GLU A 347 -23.30 8.47 -22.64
CA GLU A 347 -24.25 9.38 -21.99
C GLU A 347 -23.84 9.69 -20.54
N LEU A 348 -23.39 8.66 -19.79
CA LEU A 348 -22.93 8.84 -18.41
C LEU A 348 -21.68 9.70 -18.36
N SER A 349 -20.72 9.48 -19.27
CA SER A 349 -19.47 10.25 -19.35
C SER A 349 -19.74 11.73 -19.62
N GLU A 350 -20.66 12.05 -20.55
CA GLU A 350 -21.09 13.43 -20.80
C GLU A 350 -21.76 14.04 -19.56
N THR A 351 -22.55 13.25 -18.84
CA THR A 351 -23.26 13.68 -17.63
C THR A 351 -22.30 13.96 -16.46
N PHE A 352 -21.24 13.17 -16.32
CA PHE A 352 -20.24 13.30 -15.25
C PHE A 352 -19.17 14.35 -15.57
N ALA A 353 -18.87 14.62 -16.84
CA ALA A 353 -17.81 15.54 -17.27
C ALA A 353 -17.84 16.92 -16.58
N PRO A 354 -18.99 17.57 -16.30
CA PRO A 354 -19.00 18.85 -15.58
C PRO A 354 -18.56 18.77 -14.11
N TYR A 355 -18.49 17.58 -13.53
CA TYR A 355 -18.22 17.32 -12.10
C TYR A 355 -16.87 16.65 -11.88
N CYS A 356 -16.16 16.28 -12.95
CA CYS A 356 -14.90 15.57 -12.90
C CYS A 356 -13.82 16.36 -13.67
N THR A 357 -12.57 16.23 -13.25
CA THR A 357 -11.42 16.72 -14.02
C THR A 357 -11.20 15.83 -15.24
N LYS A 358 -11.43 14.53 -15.08
CA LYS A 358 -11.31 13.52 -16.13
C LYS A 358 -12.36 12.42 -15.94
N VAL A 359 -12.96 11.98 -17.04
CA VAL A 359 -13.75 10.74 -17.09
C VAL A 359 -13.05 9.79 -18.05
N GLN A 360 -12.83 8.57 -17.64
CA GLN A 360 -12.20 7.53 -18.45
C GLN A 360 -12.91 6.20 -18.27
N SER A 361 -12.75 5.32 -19.27
CA SER A 361 -13.29 3.97 -19.26
C SER A 361 -12.23 2.94 -18.86
N ILE A 362 -12.69 1.82 -18.29
CA ILE A 362 -11.89 0.63 -18.04
C ILE A 362 -12.77 -0.60 -18.26
N VAL A 363 -12.16 -1.78 -18.40
CA VAL A 363 -12.81 -3.10 -18.38
C VAL A 363 -12.30 -3.90 -17.20
N THR A 364 -13.02 -4.94 -16.81
CA THR A 364 -12.64 -5.78 -15.67
C THR A 364 -11.39 -6.61 -15.98
N ALA A 365 -10.37 -6.51 -15.12
CA ALA A 365 -9.13 -7.25 -15.20
C ALA A 365 -8.46 -7.36 -13.82
N GLU A 366 -7.43 -8.19 -13.68
CA GLU A 366 -6.67 -8.33 -12.44
C GLU A 366 -5.60 -7.22 -12.29
N SER A 367 -5.07 -6.72 -13.42
CA SER A 367 -4.02 -5.69 -13.43
C SER A 367 -4.22 -4.68 -14.55
N PHE A 368 -3.64 -3.46 -14.41
CA PHE A 368 -3.68 -2.43 -15.45
C PHE A 368 -2.93 -2.85 -16.72
N ASP A 369 -1.94 -3.74 -16.64
CA ASP A 369 -1.18 -4.24 -17.79
C ASP A 369 -2.03 -5.07 -18.76
N GLU A 370 -3.14 -5.65 -18.29
CA GLU A 370 -4.04 -6.47 -19.11
C GLU A 370 -5.00 -5.62 -19.97
N VAL A 371 -5.17 -4.34 -19.62
CA VAL A 371 -6.14 -3.43 -20.29
C VAL A 371 -5.49 -2.29 -21.07
N GLN A 372 -4.14 -2.28 -21.18
CA GLN A 372 -3.36 -1.29 -21.94
C GLN A 372 -3.21 -1.63 -23.43
#